data_1082ce1466be3e4feb8b683c3c27f3db
#
_entry.id   1082ce1466be3e4feb8b683c3c27f3db
#
_cell.length_a   1.000
_cell.length_b   1.000
_cell.length_c   1.000
_cell.angle_alpha   90.00
_cell.angle_beta   90.00
_cell.angle_gamma   90.00
#
_symmetry.space_group_name_H-M   'P 1'
#
loop_
_entity.id
_entity.type
_entity.pdbx_description
1 polymer ?
#
loop_
_entity_poly.entity_id
_entity_poly.type
_entity_poly.pdbx_seq_one_letter_code
_entity_poly.pdbx_strand_id
1 'polypeptide(L)'
;AIATGASLAFDQIPGLGPHGGYTQSVCTPDHALVAHQAWLDFLKHPGPMVVGAAPGAGCFGPAYEFALMADHELRRRGLRDQVPITYVTSEPYVGHLGVSNVKNARELTANLMHERDITVIENTAITAVDEQTVTLDNGQQLPFKYSMICPAFCGAEFIQAVLGLGDAKGFIPVFPTQRHPDSSNIYAEGISIKLSHPDQTRGPIGLPKSGQMAEAM
;
A
#
# COMPACT_ATOMS: atom_id res chain seq x y z
N ALA A 1 5.42 -27.57 1.77
CA ALA A 1 5.57 -26.17 1.36
C ALA A 1 4.68 -25.28 2.21
N ILE A 2 5.07 -24.01 2.40
CA ILE A 2 4.33 -22.99 3.12
C ILE A 2 4.00 -21.89 2.11
N ALA A 3 2.71 -21.69 1.83
CA ALA A 3 2.18 -20.69 0.90
C ALA A 3 0.95 -19.99 1.52
N THR A 4 1.05 -19.65 2.79
CA THR A 4 -0.08 -19.17 3.61
C THR A 4 -0.35 -17.69 3.47
N GLY A 5 0.41 -17.01 2.63
CA GLY A 5 0.25 -15.57 2.42
C GLY A 5 0.87 -14.73 3.53
N ALA A 6 0.35 -13.51 3.67
CA ALA A 6 0.77 -12.52 4.65
C ALA A 6 -0.45 -11.79 5.22
N SER A 7 -0.27 -11.12 6.34
CA SER A 7 -1.26 -10.28 6.99
C SER A 7 -1.05 -8.80 6.64
N LEU A 8 -2.11 -8.00 6.76
CA LEU A 8 -2.05 -6.55 6.57
C LEU A 8 -1.57 -5.87 7.85
N ALA A 9 -0.51 -5.09 7.77
CA ALA A 9 0.18 -4.50 8.92
C ALA A 9 -0.31 -3.06 9.20
N PHE A 10 -1.58 -2.89 9.50
CA PHE A 10 -2.15 -1.58 9.84
C PHE A 10 -1.59 -1.00 11.12
N ASP A 11 -1.24 -1.85 12.07
CA ASP A 11 -0.71 -1.51 13.40
C ASP A 11 0.67 -0.84 13.37
N GLN A 12 1.38 -0.93 12.24
CA GLN A 12 2.68 -0.28 12.07
C GLN A 12 2.61 1.25 12.01
N ILE A 13 1.43 1.81 11.72
CA ILE A 13 1.22 3.26 11.67
C ILE A 13 0.02 3.60 12.54
N PRO A 14 0.20 4.43 13.59
CA PRO A 14 -0.90 4.85 14.44
C PRO A 14 -2.05 5.45 13.64
N GLY A 15 -3.27 4.99 13.88
CA GLY A 15 -4.49 5.46 13.22
C GLY A 15 -4.72 4.99 11.79
N LEU A 16 -3.86 4.11 11.25
CA LEU A 16 -4.06 3.54 9.91
C LEU A 16 -5.10 2.40 9.96
N GLY A 17 -5.94 2.32 8.93
CA GLY A 17 -6.82 1.19 8.67
C GLY A 17 -8.29 1.39 9.02
N PRO A 18 -9.18 0.47 8.56
CA PRO A 18 -10.62 0.60 8.69
C PRO A 18 -11.16 0.16 10.06
N HIS A 19 -10.39 -0.60 10.82
CA HIS A 19 -10.81 -1.14 12.13
C HIS A 19 -10.04 -0.46 13.25
N GLY A 20 -10.67 0.53 13.88
CA GLY A 20 -10.05 1.33 14.96
C GLY A 20 -9.06 2.39 14.47
N GLY A 21 -8.93 2.57 13.17
CA GLY A 21 -8.20 3.66 12.53
C GLY A 21 -9.13 4.60 11.77
N TYR A 22 -8.53 5.50 10.99
CA TYR A 22 -9.24 6.60 10.34
C TYR A 22 -9.20 6.53 8.81
N THR A 23 -8.51 5.53 8.24
CA THR A 23 -8.40 5.37 6.79
C THR A 23 -9.16 4.14 6.30
N GLN A 24 -9.60 4.18 5.05
CA GLN A 24 -10.22 3.06 4.37
C GLN A 24 -9.16 2.12 3.78
N SER A 25 -9.61 0.92 3.45
CA SER A 25 -8.83 -0.10 2.75
C SER A 25 -9.72 -0.84 1.76
N VAL A 26 -9.13 -1.33 0.69
CA VAL A 26 -9.79 -2.20 -0.30
C VAL A 26 -9.07 -3.55 -0.44
N CYS A 27 -8.24 -3.89 0.53
CA CYS A 27 -7.41 -5.10 0.48
C CYS A 27 -8.19 -6.40 0.70
N THR A 28 -9.40 -6.33 1.27
CA THR A 28 -10.30 -7.48 1.47
C THR A 28 -11.73 -7.11 1.09
N PRO A 29 -12.62 -8.08 0.80
CA PRO A 29 -14.03 -7.80 0.54
C PRO A 29 -14.72 -7.04 1.69
N ASP A 30 -14.46 -7.40 2.94
CA ASP A 30 -15.05 -6.74 4.10
C ASP A 30 -14.57 -5.29 4.22
N HIS A 31 -13.27 -5.03 3.99
CA HIS A 31 -12.75 -3.67 3.94
C HIS A 31 -13.41 -2.85 2.81
N ALA A 32 -13.59 -3.46 1.64
CA ALA A 32 -14.23 -2.78 0.51
C ALA A 32 -15.69 -2.40 0.80
N LEU A 33 -16.44 -3.23 1.54
CA LEU A 33 -17.78 -2.89 1.98
C LEU A 33 -17.81 -1.70 2.93
N VAL A 34 -16.90 -1.67 3.91
CA VAL A 34 -16.76 -0.52 4.83
C VAL A 34 -16.35 0.74 4.07
N ALA A 35 -15.36 0.62 3.17
CA ALA A 35 -14.91 1.72 2.33
C ALA A 35 -16.02 2.25 1.42
N HIS A 36 -16.87 1.37 0.87
CA HIS A 36 -18.02 1.77 0.07
C HIS A 36 -19.03 2.58 0.88
N GLN A 37 -19.37 2.15 2.09
CA GLN A 37 -20.28 2.90 2.94
C GLN A 37 -19.71 4.29 3.28
N ALA A 38 -18.43 4.35 3.67
CA ALA A 38 -17.74 5.61 3.93
C ALA A 38 -17.71 6.52 2.68
N TRP A 39 -17.56 5.92 1.48
CA TRP A 39 -17.64 6.62 0.20
C TRP A 39 -19.01 7.26 -0.03
N LEU A 40 -20.10 6.55 0.23
CA LEU A 40 -21.45 7.08 0.09
C LEU A 40 -21.72 8.27 1.05
N ASP A 41 -21.18 8.21 2.25
CA ASP A 41 -21.28 9.30 3.21
C ASP A 41 -20.39 10.50 2.82
N PHE A 42 -19.19 10.24 2.35
CA PHE A 42 -18.28 11.24 1.80
C PHE A 42 -18.89 12.03 0.65
N LEU A 43 -19.61 11.38 -0.26
CA LEU A 43 -20.28 12.04 -1.39
C LEU A 43 -21.36 13.04 -0.96
N LYS A 44 -21.91 12.91 0.24
CA LYS A 44 -22.89 13.88 0.79
C LYS A 44 -22.21 15.16 1.30
N HIS A 45 -20.96 15.03 1.76
CA HIS A 45 -20.17 16.10 2.36
C HIS A 45 -18.72 16.03 1.84
N PRO A 46 -18.50 16.27 0.53
CA PRO A 46 -17.19 16.14 -0.09
C PRO A 46 -16.15 17.10 0.52
N GLY A 47 -14.90 16.77 0.38
CA GLY A 47 -13.76 17.54 0.87
C GLY A 47 -12.44 16.90 0.47
N PRO A 48 -11.30 17.29 1.04
CA PRO A 48 -10.00 16.77 0.67
C PRO A 48 -9.92 15.25 0.78
N MET A 49 -9.24 14.63 -0.18
CA MET A 49 -9.00 13.18 -0.22
C MET A 49 -7.51 12.89 -0.23
N VAL A 50 -7.08 11.96 0.63
CA VAL A 50 -5.72 11.44 0.62
C VAL A 50 -5.74 9.96 0.26
N VAL A 51 -5.05 9.59 -0.80
CA VAL A 51 -4.87 8.20 -1.25
C VAL A 51 -3.38 7.89 -1.24
N GLY A 52 -3.00 6.67 -0.92
CA GLY A 52 -1.58 6.35 -0.99
C GLY A 52 -1.22 4.94 -0.54
N ALA A 53 0.07 4.76 -0.35
CA ALA A 53 0.67 3.52 0.12
C ALA A 53 1.60 3.79 1.30
N ALA A 54 1.42 3.03 2.37
CA ALA A 54 2.23 3.11 3.57
C ALA A 54 3.69 2.68 3.29
N PRO A 55 4.67 3.14 4.09
CA PRO A 55 6.04 2.65 4.00
C PRO A 55 6.09 1.12 4.08
N GLY A 56 6.84 0.50 3.18
CA GLY A 56 6.93 -0.95 3.09
C GLY A 56 5.73 -1.64 2.41
N ALA A 57 4.75 -0.90 1.93
CA ALA A 57 3.67 -1.47 1.12
C ALA A 57 4.23 -2.13 -0.14
N GLY A 58 3.67 -3.29 -0.48
CA GLY A 58 3.97 -4.01 -1.73
C GLY A 58 2.79 -4.01 -2.71
N CYS A 59 1.77 -3.20 -2.47
CA CYS A 59 0.56 -3.10 -3.30
C CYS A 59 0.32 -1.66 -3.72
N PHE A 60 1.12 -1.15 -4.66
CA PHE A 60 0.97 0.22 -5.17
C PHE A 60 -0.16 0.32 -6.20
N GLY A 61 -0.35 -0.69 -7.05
CA GLY A 61 -1.39 -0.72 -8.08
C GLY A 61 -2.77 -0.32 -7.56
N PRO A 62 -3.31 -0.98 -6.53
CA PRO A 62 -4.61 -0.63 -5.96
C PRO A 62 -4.74 0.82 -5.48
N ALA A 63 -3.66 1.43 -4.98
CA ALA A 63 -3.68 2.83 -4.57
C ALA A 63 -3.78 3.77 -5.79
N TYR A 64 -3.02 3.51 -6.85
CA TYR A 64 -3.13 4.26 -8.12
C TYR A 64 -4.52 4.11 -8.74
N GLU A 65 -4.99 2.87 -8.86
CA GLU A 65 -6.32 2.60 -9.42
C GLU A 65 -7.40 3.31 -8.62
N PHE A 66 -7.35 3.24 -7.29
CA PHE A 66 -8.34 3.91 -6.45
C PHE A 66 -8.36 5.43 -6.66
N ALA A 67 -7.19 6.08 -6.72
CA ALA A 67 -7.10 7.52 -6.94
C ALA A 67 -7.71 7.92 -8.30
N LEU A 68 -7.41 7.16 -9.35
CA LEU A 68 -7.92 7.41 -10.71
C LEU A 68 -9.42 7.11 -10.84
N MET A 69 -9.91 6.04 -10.20
CA MET A 69 -11.33 5.69 -10.17
C MET A 69 -12.13 6.73 -9.37
N ALA A 70 -11.59 7.20 -8.25
CA ALA A 70 -12.21 8.27 -7.45
C ALA A 70 -12.31 9.57 -8.27
N ASP A 71 -11.23 9.99 -8.94
CA ASP A 71 -11.25 11.14 -9.84
C ASP A 71 -12.35 10.99 -10.91
N HIS A 72 -12.39 9.82 -11.58
CA HIS A 72 -13.39 9.56 -12.62
C HIS A 72 -14.82 9.65 -12.08
N GLU A 73 -15.09 9.02 -10.95
CA GLU A 73 -16.44 9.01 -10.36
C GLU A 73 -16.86 10.40 -9.85
N LEU A 74 -15.94 11.16 -9.27
CA LEU A 74 -16.19 12.54 -8.82
C LEU A 74 -16.47 13.46 -10.00
N ARG A 75 -15.74 13.33 -11.14
CA ARG A 75 -16.04 14.07 -12.38
C ARG A 75 -17.41 13.69 -12.93
N ARG A 76 -17.74 12.41 -12.98
CA ARG A 76 -19.05 11.93 -13.44
C ARG A 76 -20.22 12.50 -12.61
N ARG A 77 -19.98 12.77 -11.32
CA ARG A 77 -20.95 13.36 -10.38
C ARG A 77 -20.93 14.87 -10.32
N GLY A 78 -19.98 15.53 -10.97
CA GLY A 78 -19.82 17.01 -10.87
C GLY A 78 -19.30 17.47 -9.50
N LEU A 79 -18.59 16.61 -8.78
CA LEU A 79 -18.07 16.90 -7.44
C LEU A 79 -16.54 17.11 -7.41
N ARG A 80 -15.85 16.88 -8.53
CA ARG A 80 -14.38 16.86 -8.57
C ARG A 80 -13.74 18.17 -8.07
N ASP A 81 -14.32 19.30 -8.39
CA ASP A 81 -13.81 20.63 -8.00
C ASP A 81 -13.90 20.89 -6.48
N GLN A 82 -14.72 20.11 -5.77
CA GLN A 82 -14.86 20.18 -4.31
C GLN A 82 -13.91 19.22 -3.59
N VAL A 83 -13.20 18.35 -4.33
CA VAL A 83 -12.38 17.28 -3.78
C VAL A 83 -10.95 17.39 -4.31
N PRO A 84 -10.08 18.18 -3.67
CA PRO A 84 -8.66 18.08 -3.95
C PRO A 84 -8.16 16.66 -3.56
N ILE A 85 -7.51 15.99 -4.52
CA ILE A 85 -6.96 14.63 -4.32
C ILE A 85 -5.44 14.74 -4.20
N THR A 86 -4.89 14.17 -3.11
CA THR A 86 -3.46 14.04 -2.90
C THR A 86 -3.09 12.56 -2.86
N TYR A 87 -2.12 12.17 -3.68
CA TYR A 87 -1.52 10.83 -3.68
C TYR A 87 -0.17 10.87 -2.96
N VAL A 88 0.01 10.01 -1.94
CA VAL A 88 1.23 9.95 -1.13
C VAL A 88 1.88 8.59 -1.25
N THR A 89 3.18 8.55 -1.51
CA THR A 89 3.92 7.29 -1.61
C THR A 89 5.36 7.41 -1.12
N SER A 90 5.85 6.34 -0.51
CA SER A 90 7.28 6.17 -0.19
C SER A 90 8.12 5.76 -1.40
N GLU A 91 7.50 5.48 -2.54
CA GLU A 91 8.23 5.21 -3.78
C GLU A 91 9.16 6.39 -4.11
N PRO A 92 10.36 6.14 -4.65
CA PRO A 92 11.29 7.21 -5.02
C PRO A 92 10.72 8.13 -6.11
N TYR A 93 9.77 7.65 -6.88
CA TYR A 93 8.98 8.37 -7.87
C TYR A 93 7.68 7.61 -8.18
N VAL A 94 6.64 8.28 -8.60
CA VAL A 94 5.39 7.63 -9.01
C VAL A 94 5.61 6.75 -10.24
N GLY A 95 4.98 5.57 -10.23
CA GLY A 95 5.18 4.57 -11.28
C GLY A 95 6.39 3.67 -11.07
N HIS A 96 7.08 3.77 -9.93
CA HIS A 96 8.11 2.80 -9.53
C HIS A 96 7.49 1.43 -9.23
N LEU A 97 6.28 1.39 -8.68
CA LEU A 97 5.45 0.20 -8.43
C LEU A 97 6.14 -0.89 -7.57
N GLY A 98 7.20 -0.54 -6.84
CA GLY A 98 8.02 -1.53 -6.14
C GLY A 98 8.91 -2.39 -7.06
N VAL A 99 8.96 -2.05 -8.36
CA VAL A 99 9.85 -2.67 -9.35
C VAL A 99 10.55 -1.55 -10.12
N SER A 100 11.87 -1.51 -10.09
CA SER A 100 12.62 -0.50 -10.80
C SER A 100 12.59 -0.72 -12.31
N ASN A 101 12.85 0.34 -13.08
CA ASN A 101 13.13 0.30 -14.51
C ASN A 101 12.01 -0.21 -15.43
N VAL A 102 10.75 -0.06 -15.01
CA VAL A 102 9.63 -0.24 -15.95
C VAL A 102 9.64 0.90 -16.96
N LYS A 103 9.87 0.57 -18.24
CA LYS A 103 10.02 1.54 -19.30
C LYS A 103 8.82 2.51 -19.35
N ASN A 104 9.11 3.79 -19.37
CA ASN A 104 8.15 4.91 -19.45
C ASN A 104 7.13 4.99 -18.28
N ALA A 105 7.20 4.12 -17.26
CA ALA A 105 6.21 4.10 -16.18
C ALA A 105 6.19 5.42 -15.40
N ARG A 106 7.36 5.99 -15.10
CA ARG A 106 7.46 7.26 -14.38
C ARG A 106 6.73 8.39 -15.10
N GLU A 107 7.10 8.61 -16.37
CA GLU A 107 6.53 9.70 -17.17
C GLU A 107 5.02 9.51 -17.39
N LEU A 108 4.61 8.28 -17.73
CA LEU A 108 3.21 7.96 -17.95
C LEU A 108 2.38 8.22 -16.70
N THR A 109 2.85 7.74 -15.55
CA THR A 109 2.12 7.89 -14.28
C THR A 109 2.09 9.35 -13.84
N ALA A 110 3.22 10.06 -13.91
CA ALA A 110 3.28 11.48 -13.55
C ALA A 110 2.36 12.35 -14.43
N ASN A 111 2.37 12.12 -15.74
CA ASN A 111 1.50 12.82 -16.67
C ASN A 111 0.01 12.52 -16.37
N LEU A 112 -0.33 11.25 -16.16
CA LEU A 112 -1.70 10.85 -15.86
C LEU A 112 -2.22 11.49 -14.57
N MET A 113 -1.40 11.54 -13.51
CA MET A 113 -1.75 12.22 -12.26
C MET A 113 -1.94 13.73 -12.48
N HIS A 114 -1.02 14.36 -13.23
CA HIS A 114 -1.10 15.79 -13.55
C HIS A 114 -2.35 16.14 -14.37
N GLU A 115 -2.67 15.37 -15.42
CA GLU A 115 -3.85 15.56 -16.27
C GLU A 115 -5.18 15.42 -15.49
N ARG A 116 -5.14 14.73 -14.35
CA ARG A 116 -6.27 14.52 -13.46
C ARG A 116 -6.31 15.46 -12.26
N ASP A 117 -5.43 16.46 -12.21
CA ASP A 117 -5.28 17.39 -11.08
C ASP A 117 -5.09 16.66 -9.74
N ILE A 118 -4.38 15.53 -9.75
CA ILE A 118 -4.01 14.78 -8.55
C ILE A 118 -2.63 15.27 -8.10
N THR A 119 -2.58 15.87 -6.91
CA THR A 119 -1.30 16.27 -6.31
C THR A 119 -0.52 15.04 -5.88
N VAL A 120 0.76 14.96 -6.25
CA VAL A 120 1.64 13.84 -5.92
C VAL A 120 2.68 14.27 -4.89
N ILE A 121 2.82 13.47 -3.83
CA ILE A 121 3.90 13.55 -2.84
C ILE A 121 4.63 12.22 -2.86
N GLU A 122 5.77 12.20 -3.51
CA GLU A 122 6.63 11.01 -3.66
C GLU A 122 7.82 11.04 -2.70
N ASN A 123 8.48 9.90 -2.52
CA ASN A 123 9.66 9.75 -1.66
C ASN A 123 9.42 10.24 -0.22
N THR A 124 8.21 10.06 0.28
CA THR A 124 7.75 10.58 1.57
C THR A 124 6.91 9.52 2.28
N ALA A 125 7.23 9.27 3.55
CA ALA A 125 6.57 8.26 4.34
C ALA A 125 5.40 8.82 5.16
N ILE A 126 4.30 8.08 5.21
CA ILE A 126 3.21 8.31 6.16
C ILE A 126 3.67 7.79 7.52
N THR A 127 3.56 8.60 8.57
CA THR A 127 4.02 8.26 9.92
C THR A 127 2.91 8.13 10.96
N ALA A 128 1.80 8.82 10.76
CA ALA A 128 0.63 8.72 11.62
C ALA A 128 -0.62 9.20 10.89
N VAL A 129 -1.78 8.78 11.38
CA VAL A 129 -3.09 9.26 10.93
C VAL A 129 -3.93 9.57 12.17
N ASP A 130 -4.61 10.70 12.16
CA ASP A 130 -5.68 11.00 13.10
C ASP A 130 -7.03 11.13 12.37
N GLU A 131 -8.06 11.57 13.07
CA GLU A 131 -9.43 11.66 12.55
C GLU A 131 -9.56 12.55 11.29
N GLN A 132 -8.64 13.50 11.10
CA GLN A 132 -8.75 14.52 10.05
C GLN A 132 -7.47 14.73 9.25
N THR A 133 -6.37 14.08 9.65
CA THR A 133 -5.05 14.44 9.15
C THR A 133 -4.16 13.21 8.94
N VAL A 134 -3.47 13.18 7.81
CA VAL A 134 -2.33 12.27 7.56
C VAL A 134 -1.05 13.04 7.80
N THR A 135 -0.19 12.54 8.70
CA THR A 135 1.12 13.13 9.02
C THR A 135 2.22 12.40 8.26
N LEU A 136 3.13 13.18 7.67
CA LEU A 136 4.26 12.71 6.87
C LEU A 136 5.59 12.84 7.62
N ASP A 137 6.61 12.11 7.20
CA ASP A 137 7.95 12.09 7.82
C ASP A 137 8.72 13.42 7.69
N ASN A 138 8.30 14.28 6.79
CA ASN A 138 8.83 15.65 6.64
C ASN A 138 8.11 16.68 7.52
N GLY A 139 7.16 16.24 8.37
CA GLY A 139 6.35 17.08 9.25
C GLY A 139 5.13 17.71 8.58
N GLN A 140 4.92 17.51 7.29
CA GLN A 140 3.72 17.98 6.60
C GLN A 140 2.49 17.23 7.10
N GLN A 141 1.38 17.95 7.25
CA GLN A 141 0.07 17.40 7.60
C GLN A 141 -0.91 17.63 6.45
N LEU A 142 -1.58 16.57 6.04
CA LEU A 142 -2.55 16.59 4.95
C LEU A 142 -3.95 16.39 5.50
N PRO A 143 -4.82 17.39 5.44
CA PRO A 143 -6.20 17.23 5.86
C PRO A 143 -6.95 16.31 4.91
N PHE A 144 -7.89 15.52 5.45
CA PHE A 144 -8.77 14.69 4.64
C PHE A 144 -10.19 14.60 5.22
N LYS A 145 -11.13 14.32 4.33
CA LYS A 145 -12.49 13.85 4.62
C LYS A 145 -12.67 12.38 4.26
N TYR A 146 -11.88 11.90 3.32
CA TYR A 146 -11.80 10.50 2.93
C TYR A 146 -10.35 10.14 2.67
N SER A 147 -9.91 9.02 3.22
CA SER A 147 -8.57 8.53 2.94
C SER A 147 -8.58 7.03 2.68
N MET A 148 -7.86 6.58 1.64
CA MET A 148 -7.62 5.16 1.35
C MET A 148 -6.12 4.94 1.22
N ILE A 149 -5.56 4.16 2.13
CA ILE A 149 -4.11 3.91 2.19
C ILE A 149 -3.86 2.41 2.22
N CYS A 150 -3.09 1.92 1.24
CA CYS A 150 -2.62 0.53 1.22
C CYS A 150 -1.57 0.32 2.31
N PRO A 151 -1.75 -0.63 3.23
CA PRO A 151 -0.79 -0.92 4.30
C PRO A 151 0.41 -1.71 3.79
N ALA A 152 1.44 -1.81 4.60
CA ALA A 152 2.48 -2.82 4.45
C ALA A 152 1.92 -4.22 4.72
N PHE A 153 2.71 -5.23 4.39
CA PHE A 153 2.46 -6.61 4.79
C PHE A 153 3.39 -7.03 5.93
N CYS A 154 2.92 -7.94 6.76
CA CYS A 154 3.72 -8.74 7.68
C CYS A 154 3.45 -10.23 7.45
N GLY A 155 4.35 -11.09 7.86
CA GLY A 155 4.16 -12.52 7.78
C GLY A 155 3.01 -12.99 8.69
N ALA A 156 2.47 -14.16 8.40
CA ALA A 156 1.39 -14.73 9.18
C ALA A 156 1.81 -14.97 10.64
N GLU A 157 0.89 -14.75 11.57
CA GLU A 157 1.14 -14.83 13.02
C GLU A 157 1.77 -16.17 13.46
N PHE A 158 1.31 -17.28 12.91
CA PHE A 158 1.85 -18.60 13.25
C PHE A 158 3.32 -18.74 12.82
N ILE A 159 3.78 -18.04 11.77
CA ILE A 159 5.21 -18.05 11.36
C ILE A 159 6.03 -17.30 12.41
N GLN A 160 5.54 -16.18 12.90
CA GLN A 160 6.19 -15.39 13.96
C GLN A 160 6.27 -16.17 15.28
N ALA A 161 5.30 -17.05 15.54
CA ALA A 161 5.25 -17.88 16.76
C ALA A 161 6.25 -19.06 16.74
N VAL A 162 6.82 -19.40 15.58
CA VAL A 162 7.76 -20.54 15.46
C VAL A 162 9.19 -20.01 15.35
N LEU A 163 9.95 -20.27 16.42
CA LEU A 163 11.36 -19.86 16.48
C LEU A 163 12.18 -20.42 15.32
N GLY A 164 12.87 -19.52 14.61
CA GLY A 164 13.76 -19.87 13.49
C GLY A 164 13.05 -20.17 12.16
N LEU A 165 11.73 -20.05 12.08
CA LEU A 165 11.00 -20.25 10.82
C LEU A 165 10.94 -18.96 9.97
N GLY A 166 10.70 -17.83 10.59
CA GLY A 166 10.58 -16.53 9.93
C GLY A 166 11.52 -15.48 10.48
N ASP A 167 11.62 -14.35 9.78
CA ASP A 167 12.30 -13.17 10.31
C ASP A 167 11.43 -12.41 11.34
N ALA A 168 11.92 -11.29 11.87
CA ALA A 168 11.22 -10.49 12.86
C ALA A 168 9.85 -9.94 12.37
N LYS A 169 9.65 -9.88 11.05
CA LYS A 169 8.36 -9.51 10.44
C LYS A 169 7.50 -10.72 10.07
N GLY A 170 7.94 -11.95 10.37
CA GLY A 170 7.24 -13.19 10.06
C GLY A 170 7.34 -13.65 8.61
N PHE A 171 8.25 -13.10 7.81
CA PHE A 171 8.52 -13.62 6.47
C PHE A 171 9.57 -14.69 6.49
N ILE A 172 9.36 -15.76 5.71
CA ILE A 172 10.23 -16.94 5.68
C ILE A 172 11.44 -16.67 4.77
N PRO A 173 12.67 -16.72 5.27
CA PRO A 173 13.86 -16.65 4.42
C PRO A 173 13.96 -17.91 3.56
N VAL A 174 14.29 -17.74 2.28
CA VAL A 174 14.47 -18.85 1.35
C VAL A 174 15.65 -18.62 0.43
N PHE A 175 16.26 -19.72 -0.03
CA PHE A 175 17.17 -19.71 -1.17
C PHE A 175 16.39 -19.50 -2.49
N PRO A 176 17.07 -19.22 -3.61
CA PRO A 176 16.41 -19.17 -4.93
C PRO A 176 15.64 -20.44 -5.31
N THR A 177 15.91 -21.55 -4.64
CA THR A 177 15.20 -22.83 -4.78
C THR A 177 13.94 -22.91 -3.92
N GLN A 178 13.52 -21.82 -3.29
CA GLN A 178 12.38 -21.71 -2.36
C GLN A 178 12.55 -22.56 -1.07
N ARG A 179 13.72 -23.12 -0.82
CA ARG A 179 14.03 -23.90 0.38
C ARG A 179 14.50 -23.00 1.52
N HIS A 180 14.05 -23.28 2.74
CA HIS A 180 14.51 -22.61 3.95
C HIS A 180 16.01 -22.86 4.19
N PRO A 181 16.81 -21.85 4.57
CA PRO A 181 18.26 -22.01 4.76
C PRO A 181 18.62 -23.06 5.78
N ASP A 182 17.93 -23.09 6.92
CA ASP A 182 18.26 -23.92 8.08
C ASP A 182 17.45 -25.23 8.14
N SER A 183 16.59 -25.49 7.15
CA SER A 183 15.72 -26.68 7.11
C SER A 183 15.64 -27.28 5.73
N SER A 184 16.16 -28.51 5.58
CA SER A 184 16.25 -29.18 4.27
C SER A 184 14.90 -29.63 3.69
N ASN A 185 13.86 -29.71 4.51
CA ASN A 185 12.53 -30.20 4.15
C ASN A 185 11.44 -29.13 4.22
N ILE A 186 11.79 -27.83 4.49
CA ILE A 186 10.87 -26.71 4.48
C ILE A 186 11.08 -25.89 3.22
N TYR A 187 9.99 -25.66 2.52
CA TYR A 187 9.91 -24.80 1.34
C TYR A 187 8.83 -23.77 1.56
N ALA A 188 9.04 -22.54 1.09
CA ALA A 188 8.04 -21.50 1.14
C ALA A 188 8.03 -20.68 -0.14
N GLU A 189 6.87 -20.14 -0.50
CA GLU A 189 6.68 -19.41 -1.74
C GLU A 189 5.63 -18.29 -1.62
N GLY A 190 5.54 -17.49 -2.67
CA GLY A 190 4.59 -16.41 -2.76
C GLY A 190 4.85 -15.31 -1.74
N ILE A 191 3.77 -14.69 -1.24
CA ILE A 191 3.86 -13.51 -0.36
C ILE A 191 4.31 -13.86 1.07
N SER A 192 4.42 -15.13 1.43
CA SER A 192 4.93 -15.58 2.73
C SER A 192 6.46 -15.49 2.86
N ILE A 193 7.19 -15.35 1.76
CA ILE A 193 8.65 -15.35 1.77
C ILE A 193 9.24 -13.96 1.99
N LYS A 194 10.45 -13.94 2.55
CA LYS A 194 11.27 -12.74 2.66
C LYS A 194 11.89 -12.41 1.31
N LEU A 195 11.47 -11.30 0.72
CA LEU A 195 12.09 -10.73 -0.46
C LEU A 195 12.76 -9.40 -0.09
N SER A 196 14.03 -9.27 -0.45
CA SER A 196 14.75 -8.00 -0.31
C SER A 196 14.55 -7.17 -1.56
N HIS A 197 14.20 -5.89 -1.39
CA HIS A 197 14.11 -4.99 -2.52
C HIS A 197 15.51 -4.74 -3.10
N PRO A 198 15.69 -4.81 -4.43
CA PRO A 198 17.00 -4.60 -5.06
C PRO A 198 17.47 -3.16 -4.95
N ASP A 199 16.55 -2.20 -4.92
CA ASP A 199 16.88 -0.79 -4.87
C ASP A 199 17.07 -0.31 -3.42
N GLN A 200 18.04 0.60 -3.25
CA GLN A 200 18.18 1.37 -2.02
C GLN A 200 17.34 2.62 -2.12
N THR A 201 16.30 2.73 -1.30
CA THR A 201 15.38 3.87 -1.26
C THR A 201 15.48 4.58 0.09
N ARG A 202 15.10 5.87 0.14
CA ARG A 202 15.10 6.67 1.38
C ARG A 202 14.21 6.03 2.46
N GLY A 203 13.01 5.63 2.07
CA GLY A 203 12.06 4.92 2.93
C GLY A 203 11.89 3.47 2.49
N PRO A 204 11.37 2.60 3.36
CA PRO A 204 11.10 1.22 2.98
C PRO A 204 9.98 1.18 1.94
N ILE A 205 10.23 0.46 0.85
CA ILE A 205 9.22 0.07 -0.13
C ILE A 205 9.18 -1.45 -0.21
N GLY A 206 7.99 -2.02 -0.40
CA GLY A 206 7.83 -3.43 -0.61
C GLY A 206 7.97 -3.82 -2.08
N LEU A 207 8.33 -5.07 -2.33
CA LEU A 207 8.20 -5.65 -3.66
C LEU A 207 6.74 -5.99 -3.93
N PRO A 208 6.24 -5.84 -5.15
CA PRO A 208 4.92 -6.30 -5.52
C PRO A 208 4.79 -7.79 -5.25
N LYS A 209 3.76 -8.17 -4.51
CA LYS A 209 3.49 -9.56 -4.16
C LYS A 209 2.21 -10.01 -4.86
N SER A 210 2.24 -10.04 -6.18
CA SER A 210 1.11 -10.46 -7.02
C SER A 210 1.09 -11.98 -7.23
N GLY A 211 -0.08 -12.51 -7.57
CA GLY A 211 -0.23 -13.91 -7.93
C GLY A 211 0.67 -14.33 -9.11
N GLN A 212 0.83 -13.45 -10.11
CA GLN A 212 1.71 -13.69 -11.26
C GLN A 212 3.18 -13.82 -10.86
N MET A 213 3.65 -13.03 -9.89
CA MET A 213 5.00 -13.16 -9.37
C MET A 213 5.16 -14.43 -8.54
N ALA A 214 4.15 -14.81 -7.76
CA ALA A 214 4.17 -16.04 -6.99
C ALA A 214 4.16 -17.28 -7.89
N GLU A 215 3.45 -17.25 -9.02
CA GLU A 215 3.45 -18.33 -10.02
C GLU A 215 4.82 -18.52 -10.69
N ALA A 216 5.58 -17.43 -10.83
CA ALA A 216 6.90 -17.46 -11.44
C ALA A 216 8.03 -17.91 -10.49
N MET A 217 7.73 -18.09 -9.20
CA MET A 217 8.68 -18.54 -8.17
C MET A 217 8.77 -20.08 -8.10
#